data_bb16a71809ec2557bf2a2fb1389ed383
#
_entry.id   bb16a71809ec2557bf2a2fb1389ed383
#
_cell.length_a   1.000
_cell.length_b   1.000
_cell.length_c   1.000
_cell.angle_alpha   90.00
_cell.angle_beta   90.00
_cell.angle_gamma   90.00
#
_symmetry.space_group_name_H-M   'P 1'
#
loop_
_entity.id
_entity.type
_entity.pdbx_description
1 polymer ?
#
loop_
_entity_poly.entity_id
_entity_poly.type
_entity_poly.pdbx_seq_one_letter_code
_entity_poly.pdbx_strand_id
1 'polypeptide(L)'
;MNHALSAVSLIVFTVGMLPATGQVNPYKEGTPGVTGYRSEVMAEVMVQEDKFMRLAEAIPPEKYTWRPAADVRSFAEVFLHVSAANYNLYEMIGTPAPSGLDLKNIEKSTTDKAKIIATLKDSFAHAKQAIKAMPDADLEKSMDWFGGKNTQRGALLFIVRHGAEHLGQSIAYSRMAGVVPPWTVDAQKKKAEKKAESKE
;
A
#
# COMPACT_ATOMS: atom_id res chain seq x y z
N MET A 1 -47.78 31.19 -31.68
CA MET A 1 -46.35 30.80 -31.77
C MET A 1 -45.78 30.90 -30.36
N ASN A 2 -45.75 29.77 -29.64
CA ASN A 2 -45.28 29.71 -28.25
C ASN A 2 -43.88 29.13 -28.26
N HIS A 3 -42.86 29.91 -27.90
CA HIS A 3 -41.51 29.44 -27.68
C HIS A 3 -41.38 28.96 -26.24
N ALA A 4 -41.23 27.64 -26.07
CA ALA A 4 -40.88 27.04 -24.81
C ALA A 4 -39.38 27.17 -24.61
N LEU A 5 -38.96 27.91 -23.57
CA LEU A 5 -37.58 27.97 -23.09
C LEU A 5 -37.30 26.76 -22.25
N SER A 6 -36.45 25.84 -22.76
CA SER A 6 -35.91 24.73 -21.99
C SER A 6 -34.82 25.23 -21.02
N ALA A 7 -35.07 25.12 -19.72
CA ALA A 7 -34.09 25.37 -18.69
C ALA A 7 -33.15 24.17 -18.59
N VAL A 8 -31.88 24.35 -18.94
CA VAL A 8 -30.81 23.38 -18.70
C VAL A 8 -30.35 23.56 -17.27
N SER A 9 -30.70 22.58 -16.39
CA SER A 9 -30.19 22.53 -15.02
C SER A 9 -28.71 22.05 -15.03
N LEU A 10 -27.82 22.98 -14.71
CA LEU A 10 -26.41 22.70 -14.51
C LEU A 10 -26.24 22.04 -13.14
N ILE A 11 -26.06 20.71 -13.09
CA ILE A 11 -25.71 19.98 -11.85
C ILE A 11 -24.21 20.21 -11.63
N VAL A 12 -23.88 21.10 -10.70
CA VAL A 12 -22.50 21.28 -10.22
C VAL A 12 -22.19 20.14 -9.23
N PHE A 13 -21.43 19.16 -9.69
CA PHE A 13 -20.82 18.18 -8.79
C PHE A 13 -19.71 18.89 -8.00
N THR A 14 -19.98 19.23 -6.75
CA THR A 14 -18.95 19.59 -5.79
C THR A 14 -18.17 18.33 -5.42
N VAL A 15 -17.03 18.13 -6.05
CA VAL A 15 -16.03 17.15 -5.59
C VAL A 15 -15.54 17.63 -4.22
N GLY A 16 -16.05 17.03 -3.17
CA GLY A 16 -15.56 17.27 -1.82
C GLY A 16 -14.07 16.94 -1.77
N MET A 17 -13.22 17.95 -1.68
CA MET A 17 -11.80 17.73 -1.35
C MET A 17 -11.73 17.12 0.03
N LEU A 18 -11.41 15.83 0.10
CA LEU A 18 -10.94 15.22 1.34
C LEU A 18 -9.69 16.00 1.79
N PRO A 19 -9.58 16.35 3.08
CA PRO A 19 -8.40 17.04 3.57
C PRO A 19 -7.18 16.17 3.24
N ALA A 20 -6.15 16.77 2.66
CA ALA A 20 -4.85 16.13 2.49
C ALA A 20 -4.34 15.80 3.89
N THR A 21 -4.53 14.56 4.32
CA THR A 21 -3.90 14.05 5.54
C THR A 21 -2.41 14.16 5.33
N GLY A 22 -1.75 15.02 6.09
CA GLY A 22 -0.31 15.22 6.01
C GLY A 22 0.37 13.86 6.11
N GLN A 23 1.35 13.62 5.22
CA GLN A 23 2.09 12.37 5.19
C GLN A 23 2.69 12.13 6.56
N VAL A 24 2.24 11.08 7.24
CA VAL A 24 2.79 10.68 8.54
C VAL A 24 4.27 10.35 8.35
N ASN A 25 5.13 10.93 9.18
CA ASN A 25 6.54 10.57 9.19
C ASN A 25 6.80 9.58 10.34
N PRO A 26 6.74 8.27 10.08
CA PRO A 26 6.85 7.26 11.13
C PRO A 26 8.22 7.21 11.80
N TYR A 27 9.26 7.77 11.15
CA TYR A 27 10.59 7.88 11.74
C TYR A 27 10.69 8.98 12.80
N LYS A 28 9.76 9.93 12.79
CA LYS A 28 9.76 11.10 13.71
C LYS A 28 9.05 10.81 15.02
N GLU A 29 7.94 10.09 14.95
CA GLU A 29 7.03 9.91 16.08
C GLU A 29 7.16 8.51 16.71
N GLY A 30 7.72 7.53 15.97
CA GLY A 30 7.79 6.14 16.41
C GLY A 30 6.40 5.50 16.58
N THR A 31 6.38 4.27 17.02
CA THR A 31 5.13 3.56 17.36
C THR A 31 5.12 3.26 18.86
N PRO A 32 4.15 3.75 19.63
CA PRO A 32 4.09 3.47 21.08
C PRO A 32 4.17 1.98 21.39
N GLY A 33 5.07 1.61 22.30
CA GLY A 33 5.29 0.22 22.71
C GLY A 33 6.07 -0.66 21.74
N VAL A 34 6.67 -0.07 20.70
CA VAL A 34 7.58 -0.76 19.76
C VAL A 34 8.94 -0.08 19.83
N THR A 35 10.00 -0.87 20.06
CA THR A 35 11.36 -0.36 20.28
C THR A 35 12.37 -1.09 19.42
N GLY A 36 13.58 -0.55 19.35
CA GLY A 36 14.72 -1.19 18.67
C GLY A 36 14.41 -1.54 17.22
N TYR A 37 14.89 -2.71 16.79
CA TYR A 37 14.75 -3.21 15.42
C TYR A 37 13.29 -3.31 14.95
N ARG A 38 12.36 -3.68 15.84
CA ARG A 38 10.94 -3.75 15.49
C ARG A 38 10.37 -2.37 15.17
N SER A 39 10.85 -1.31 15.84
CA SER A 39 10.44 0.07 15.53
C SER A 39 10.92 0.49 14.13
N GLU A 40 12.13 0.09 13.74
CA GLU A 40 12.66 0.34 12.40
C GLU A 40 11.82 -0.38 11.33
N VAL A 41 11.53 -1.68 11.54
CA VAL A 41 10.67 -2.47 10.66
C VAL A 41 9.26 -1.89 10.57
N MET A 42 8.68 -1.47 11.70
CA MET A 42 7.36 -0.85 11.75
C MET A 42 7.31 0.44 10.91
N ALA A 43 8.34 1.28 11.01
CA ALA A 43 8.43 2.50 10.22
C ALA A 43 8.45 2.21 8.71
N GLU A 44 9.23 1.23 8.27
CA GLU A 44 9.28 0.80 6.87
C GLU A 44 7.93 0.26 6.38
N VAL A 45 7.26 -0.58 7.18
CA VAL A 45 5.93 -1.11 6.85
C VAL A 45 4.90 0.00 6.75
N MET A 46 4.93 1.00 7.64
CA MET A 46 4.03 2.16 7.58
C MET A 46 4.28 3.02 6.34
N VAL A 47 5.54 3.21 5.94
CA VAL A 47 5.88 3.92 4.68
C VAL A 47 5.39 3.15 3.46
N GLN A 48 5.52 1.83 3.46
CA GLN A 48 5.01 0.99 2.39
C GLN A 48 3.48 1.04 2.31
N GLU A 49 2.79 0.91 3.46
CA GLU A 49 1.34 1.04 3.55
C GLU A 49 0.85 2.36 2.95
N ASP A 50 1.39 3.51 3.40
CA ASP A 50 1.00 4.83 2.88
C ASP A 50 1.14 4.88 1.34
N LYS A 51 2.28 4.44 0.83
CA LYS A 51 2.54 4.48 -0.61
C LYS A 51 1.64 3.53 -1.40
N PHE A 52 1.46 2.29 -0.94
CA PHE A 52 0.58 1.32 -1.60
C PHE A 52 -0.86 1.80 -1.59
N MET A 53 -1.37 2.27 -0.46
CA MET A 53 -2.75 2.75 -0.34
C MET A 53 -3.00 3.95 -1.25
N ARG A 54 -2.14 4.95 -1.20
CA ARG A 54 -2.25 6.15 -2.05
C ARG A 54 -2.13 5.82 -3.53
N LEU A 55 -1.25 4.88 -3.89
CA LEU A 55 -1.10 4.45 -5.28
C LEU A 55 -2.33 3.68 -5.76
N ALA A 56 -2.83 2.74 -4.95
CA ALA A 56 -4.05 2.00 -5.25
C ALA A 56 -5.25 2.94 -5.44
N GLU A 57 -5.40 3.95 -4.59
CA GLU A 57 -6.45 4.96 -4.73
C GLU A 57 -6.32 5.81 -6.00
N ALA A 58 -5.09 6.15 -6.40
CA ALA A 58 -4.84 6.97 -7.58
C ALA A 58 -5.05 6.22 -8.91
N ILE A 59 -4.94 4.91 -8.92
CA ILE A 59 -5.17 4.10 -10.13
C ILE A 59 -6.67 4.03 -10.42
N PRO A 60 -7.13 4.44 -11.63
CA PRO A 60 -8.52 4.32 -12.03
C PRO A 60 -9.01 2.86 -12.04
N PRO A 61 -10.29 2.59 -11.71
CA PRO A 61 -10.83 1.22 -11.62
C PRO A 61 -10.61 0.38 -12.88
N GLU A 62 -10.75 0.97 -14.06
CA GLU A 62 -10.59 0.31 -15.35
C GLU A 62 -9.14 -0.12 -15.63
N LYS A 63 -8.17 0.40 -14.90
CA LYS A 63 -6.75 0.03 -15.02
C LYS A 63 -6.32 -1.10 -14.09
N TYR A 64 -7.19 -1.58 -13.20
CA TYR A 64 -6.82 -2.65 -12.27
C TYR A 64 -6.47 -3.96 -12.96
N THR A 65 -7.01 -4.22 -14.15
CA THR A 65 -6.66 -5.38 -14.98
C THR A 65 -5.47 -5.14 -15.91
N TRP A 66 -4.94 -3.92 -15.97
CA TRP A 66 -3.80 -3.60 -16.80
C TRP A 66 -2.52 -4.30 -16.32
N ARG A 67 -1.74 -4.79 -17.27
CA ARG A 67 -0.43 -5.43 -17.07
C ARG A 67 0.52 -5.05 -18.19
N PRO A 68 1.83 -4.95 -17.97
CA PRO A 68 2.78 -4.56 -19.01
C PRO A 68 3.04 -5.65 -20.05
N ALA A 69 2.81 -6.92 -19.72
CA ALA A 69 2.94 -8.07 -20.62
C ALA A 69 2.00 -9.20 -20.15
N ALA A 70 1.73 -10.17 -21.04
CA ALA A 70 0.76 -11.24 -20.79
C ALA A 70 1.09 -12.10 -19.56
N ASP A 71 2.36 -12.40 -19.35
CA ASP A 71 2.83 -13.34 -18.33
C ASP A 71 3.18 -12.69 -16.99
N VAL A 72 2.85 -11.40 -16.80
CA VAL A 72 3.11 -10.69 -15.55
C VAL A 72 1.81 -10.31 -14.87
N ARG A 73 1.87 -10.12 -13.55
CA ARG A 73 0.71 -9.72 -12.74
C ARG A 73 0.13 -8.38 -13.20
N SER A 74 -1.20 -8.26 -13.18
CA SER A 74 -1.90 -6.97 -13.28
C SER A 74 -1.77 -6.16 -11.98
N PHE A 75 -2.24 -4.91 -11.96
CA PHE A 75 -2.31 -4.13 -10.72
C PHE A 75 -3.10 -4.85 -9.63
N ALA A 76 -4.28 -5.38 -9.96
CA ALA A 76 -5.10 -6.14 -9.03
C ALA A 76 -4.31 -7.30 -8.42
N GLU A 77 -3.67 -8.10 -9.26
CA GLU A 77 -2.89 -9.26 -8.84
C GLU A 77 -1.67 -8.86 -8.01
N VAL A 78 -0.96 -7.74 -8.31
CA VAL A 78 0.16 -7.27 -7.49
C VAL A 78 -0.31 -6.84 -6.11
N PHE A 79 -1.38 -6.06 -5.99
CA PHE A 79 -1.88 -5.61 -4.69
C PHE A 79 -2.40 -6.77 -3.84
N LEU A 80 -3.09 -7.72 -4.45
CA LEU A 80 -3.56 -8.92 -3.76
C LEU A 80 -2.41 -9.86 -3.40
N HIS A 81 -1.36 -9.94 -4.23
CA HIS A 81 -0.13 -10.66 -3.90
C HIS A 81 0.57 -10.08 -2.66
N VAL A 82 0.68 -8.75 -2.58
CA VAL A 82 1.21 -8.07 -1.38
C VAL A 82 0.35 -8.39 -0.16
N SER A 83 -0.97 -8.41 -0.33
CA SER A 83 -1.89 -8.78 0.76
C SER A 83 -1.68 -10.23 1.20
N ALA A 84 -1.59 -11.18 0.27
CA ALA A 84 -1.29 -12.58 0.55
C ALA A 84 0.04 -12.74 1.28
N ALA A 85 1.08 -12.04 0.80
CA ALA A 85 2.39 -12.07 1.40
C ALA A 85 2.41 -11.53 2.84
N ASN A 86 1.69 -10.44 3.10
CA ASN A 86 1.52 -9.91 4.45
C ASN A 86 0.88 -10.94 5.40
N TYR A 87 -0.05 -11.76 4.96
CA TYR A 87 -0.61 -12.82 5.79
C TYR A 87 0.34 -14.01 5.92
N ASN A 88 0.80 -14.58 4.80
CA ASN A 88 1.59 -15.80 4.79
C ASN A 88 2.95 -15.64 5.50
N LEU A 89 3.66 -14.53 5.25
CA LEU A 89 5.00 -14.32 5.81
C LEU A 89 4.96 -14.05 7.32
N TYR A 90 3.92 -13.33 7.80
CA TYR A 90 3.75 -13.15 9.24
C TYR A 90 3.23 -14.41 9.93
N GLU A 91 2.46 -15.26 9.25
CA GLU A 91 2.12 -16.59 9.76
C GLU A 91 3.37 -17.46 9.98
N MET A 92 4.32 -17.44 9.04
CA MET A 92 5.59 -18.17 9.18
C MET A 92 6.41 -17.73 10.40
N ILE A 93 6.22 -16.52 10.88
CA ILE A 93 6.90 -15.99 12.09
C ILE A 93 6.02 -15.95 13.33
N GLY A 94 4.91 -16.70 13.32
CA GLY A 94 4.10 -16.96 14.50
C GLY A 94 2.83 -16.12 14.67
N THR A 95 2.43 -15.34 13.65
CA THR A 95 1.16 -14.58 13.69
C THR A 95 0.20 -15.13 12.64
N PRO A 96 -0.74 -16.02 13.03
CA PRO A 96 -1.65 -16.68 12.10
C PRO A 96 -2.50 -15.67 11.32
N ALA A 97 -2.74 -15.96 10.04
CA ALA A 97 -3.68 -15.21 9.23
C ALA A 97 -5.12 -15.33 9.80
N PRO A 98 -5.98 -14.32 9.60
CA PRO A 98 -7.40 -14.43 9.98
C PRO A 98 -8.06 -15.64 9.33
N SER A 99 -8.91 -16.33 10.11
CA SER A 99 -9.65 -17.50 9.63
C SER A 99 -10.57 -17.13 8.45
N GLY A 100 -10.75 -18.07 7.51
CA GLY A 100 -11.66 -17.91 6.37
C GLY A 100 -11.06 -17.19 5.16
N LEU A 101 -9.79 -16.78 5.20
CA LEU A 101 -9.11 -16.24 4.02
C LEU A 101 -8.61 -17.39 3.12
N ASP A 102 -8.97 -17.36 1.85
CA ASP A 102 -8.40 -18.26 0.84
C ASP A 102 -7.11 -17.65 0.27
N LEU A 103 -6.04 -17.72 1.05
CA LEU A 103 -4.73 -17.14 0.68
C LEU A 103 -4.14 -17.75 -0.59
N LYS A 104 -4.51 -18.98 -0.93
CA LYS A 104 -4.03 -19.67 -2.12
C LYS A 104 -4.57 -19.02 -3.41
N ASN A 105 -5.82 -18.56 -3.38
CA ASN A 105 -6.48 -18.01 -4.55
C ASN A 105 -6.69 -16.48 -4.48
N ILE A 106 -6.23 -15.83 -3.42
CA ILE A 106 -6.49 -14.40 -3.16
C ILE A 106 -6.03 -13.50 -4.31
N GLU A 107 -4.91 -13.79 -4.98
CA GLU A 107 -4.37 -12.98 -6.09
C GLU A 107 -5.34 -12.84 -7.26
N LYS A 108 -6.25 -13.81 -7.43
CA LYS A 108 -7.22 -13.84 -8.53
C LYS A 108 -8.67 -13.70 -8.04
N SER A 109 -8.86 -13.38 -6.78
CA SER A 109 -10.18 -13.36 -6.14
C SER A 109 -11.11 -12.27 -6.66
N THR A 110 -10.55 -11.14 -7.09
CA THR A 110 -11.33 -9.98 -7.56
C THR A 110 -10.50 -9.00 -8.37
N THR A 111 -11.17 -8.22 -9.22
CA THR A 111 -10.61 -7.02 -9.88
C THR A 111 -11.30 -5.74 -9.40
N ASP A 112 -12.22 -5.85 -8.45
CA ASP A 112 -12.93 -4.72 -7.85
C ASP A 112 -11.97 -3.87 -7.01
N LYS A 113 -11.81 -2.61 -7.38
CA LYS A 113 -10.92 -1.65 -6.73
C LYS A 113 -11.18 -1.52 -5.23
N ALA A 114 -12.45 -1.39 -4.83
CA ALA A 114 -12.79 -1.15 -3.42
C ALA A 114 -12.46 -2.38 -2.56
N LYS A 115 -12.75 -3.58 -3.06
CA LYS A 115 -12.40 -4.84 -2.38
C LYS A 115 -10.90 -5.02 -2.26
N ILE A 116 -10.14 -4.70 -3.33
CA ILE A 116 -8.68 -4.81 -3.32
C ILE A 116 -8.07 -3.84 -2.30
N ILE A 117 -8.52 -2.59 -2.29
CA ILE A 117 -8.05 -1.58 -1.31
C ILE A 117 -8.36 -2.02 0.12
N ALA A 118 -9.57 -2.54 0.37
CA ALA A 118 -9.93 -3.06 1.70
C ALA A 118 -9.02 -4.24 2.11
N THR A 119 -8.83 -5.23 1.23
CA THR A 119 -7.96 -6.38 1.49
C THR A 119 -6.51 -5.95 1.76
N LEU A 120 -5.99 -5.00 0.99
CA LEU A 120 -4.64 -4.46 1.16
C LEU A 120 -4.49 -3.76 2.52
N LYS A 121 -5.44 -2.91 2.88
CA LYS A 121 -5.49 -2.22 4.18
C LYS A 121 -5.51 -3.19 5.35
N ASP A 122 -6.36 -4.21 5.29
CA ASP A 122 -6.49 -5.22 6.35
C ASP A 122 -5.20 -6.03 6.50
N SER A 123 -4.53 -6.36 5.38
CA SER A 123 -3.25 -7.07 5.40
C SER A 123 -2.12 -6.25 6.05
N PHE A 124 -2.07 -4.95 5.80
CA PHE A 124 -1.12 -4.07 6.49
C PHE A 124 -1.44 -3.88 7.97
N ALA A 125 -2.72 -3.83 8.34
CA ALA A 125 -3.13 -3.82 9.74
C ALA A 125 -2.66 -5.09 10.48
N HIS A 126 -2.81 -6.26 9.85
CA HIS A 126 -2.30 -7.54 10.36
C HIS A 126 -0.77 -7.50 10.53
N ALA A 127 -0.02 -7.05 9.51
CA ALA A 127 1.42 -6.91 9.57
C ALA A 127 1.90 -6.05 10.76
N LYS A 128 1.27 -4.88 10.93
CA LYS A 128 1.59 -3.96 12.04
C LYS A 128 1.28 -4.59 13.41
N GLN A 129 0.18 -5.33 13.52
CA GLN A 129 -0.17 -6.04 14.74
C GLN A 129 0.86 -7.15 15.05
N ALA A 130 1.29 -7.90 14.05
CA ALA A 130 2.30 -8.94 14.19
C ALA A 130 3.64 -8.38 14.71
N ILE A 131 4.13 -7.28 14.11
CA ILE A 131 5.35 -6.60 14.56
C ILE A 131 5.23 -6.12 16.00
N LYS A 132 4.07 -5.54 16.35
CA LYS A 132 3.81 -5.05 17.70
C LYS A 132 3.77 -6.16 18.74
N ALA A 133 3.19 -7.30 18.39
CA ALA A 133 3.01 -8.44 19.29
C ALA A 133 4.32 -9.26 19.51
N MET A 134 5.26 -9.20 18.57
CA MET A 134 6.52 -9.96 18.64
C MET A 134 7.40 -9.49 19.82
N PRO A 135 7.83 -10.37 20.72
CA PRO A 135 8.80 -10.00 21.75
C PRO A 135 10.18 -9.70 21.17
N ASP A 136 10.89 -8.70 21.71
CA ASP A 136 12.27 -8.38 21.28
C ASP A 136 13.22 -9.58 21.49
N ALA A 137 13.00 -10.38 22.54
CA ALA A 137 13.77 -11.58 22.83
C ALA A 137 13.63 -12.67 21.74
N ASP A 138 12.62 -12.59 20.88
CA ASP A 138 12.39 -13.56 19.82
C ASP A 138 13.15 -13.25 18.53
N LEU A 139 13.67 -12.03 18.39
CA LEU A 139 14.33 -11.57 17.16
C LEU A 139 15.50 -12.46 16.72
N GLU A 140 16.25 -13.00 17.67
CA GLU A 140 17.42 -13.87 17.40
C GLU A 140 17.06 -15.37 17.38
N LYS A 141 15.79 -15.74 17.58
CA LYS A 141 15.37 -17.15 17.50
C LYS A 141 15.52 -17.64 16.07
N SER A 142 16.22 -18.79 15.94
CA SER A 142 16.35 -19.48 14.66
C SER A 142 15.04 -20.13 14.25
N MET A 143 14.75 -20.11 12.96
CA MET A 143 13.56 -20.70 12.35
C MET A 143 13.88 -21.32 10.98
N ASP A 144 13.02 -22.21 10.52
CA ASP A 144 13.06 -22.68 9.13
C ASP A 144 12.51 -21.60 8.19
N TRP A 145 13.22 -21.36 7.08
CA TRP A 145 12.90 -20.31 6.15
C TRP A 145 13.24 -20.70 4.71
N PHE A 146 12.24 -20.97 3.88
CA PHE A 146 12.40 -21.35 2.46
C PHE A 146 13.46 -22.43 2.21
N GLY A 147 13.46 -23.52 3.01
CA GLY A 147 14.39 -24.64 2.87
C GLY A 147 15.76 -24.43 3.51
N GLY A 148 15.98 -23.31 4.17
CA GLY A 148 17.18 -23.00 4.95
C GLY A 148 16.87 -22.58 6.39
N LYS A 149 17.83 -21.93 7.03
CA LYS A 149 17.69 -21.33 8.36
C LYS A 149 17.74 -19.81 8.26
N ASN A 150 16.98 -19.14 9.12
CA ASN A 150 17.01 -17.70 9.31
C ASN A 150 16.74 -17.39 10.79
N THR A 151 16.80 -16.13 11.18
CA THR A 151 16.26 -15.64 12.45
C THR A 151 14.93 -14.92 12.20
N GLN A 152 14.12 -14.72 13.24
CA GLN A 152 12.92 -13.89 13.10
C GLN A 152 13.26 -12.46 12.68
N ARG A 153 14.39 -11.94 13.12
CA ARG A 153 14.95 -10.66 12.64
C ARG A 153 15.21 -10.68 11.14
N GLY A 154 15.87 -11.71 10.63
CA GLY A 154 16.13 -11.87 9.20
C GLY A 154 14.86 -12.07 8.39
N ALA A 155 13.84 -12.73 8.94
CA ALA A 155 12.52 -12.87 8.33
C ALA A 155 11.81 -11.51 8.20
N LEU A 156 11.85 -10.67 9.23
CA LEU A 156 11.31 -9.30 9.17
C LEU A 156 12.00 -8.46 8.10
N LEU A 157 13.34 -8.56 7.97
CA LEU A 157 14.09 -7.87 6.91
C LEU A 157 13.64 -8.34 5.52
N PHE A 158 13.44 -9.65 5.34
CA PHE A 158 12.92 -10.21 4.09
C PHE A 158 11.54 -9.66 3.76
N ILE A 159 10.64 -9.58 4.74
CA ILE A 159 9.26 -9.08 4.55
C ILE A 159 9.28 -7.63 4.07
N VAL A 160 10.09 -6.77 4.71
CA VAL A 160 10.26 -5.36 4.28
C VAL A 160 10.81 -5.28 2.85
N ARG A 161 11.84 -6.08 2.54
CA ARG A 161 12.42 -6.13 1.18
C ARG A 161 11.38 -6.56 0.14
N HIS A 162 10.62 -7.63 0.41
CA HIS A 162 9.58 -8.12 -0.48
C HIS A 162 8.50 -7.06 -0.76
N GLY A 163 8.04 -6.37 0.28
CA GLY A 163 7.11 -5.25 0.10
C GLY A 163 7.70 -4.12 -0.76
N ALA A 164 8.97 -3.77 -0.56
CA ALA A 164 9.66 -2.75 -1.34
C ALA A 164 9.82 -3.13 -2.83
N GLU A 165 10.09 -4.41 -3.13
CA GLU A 165 10.16 -4.95 -4.51
C GLU A 165 8.82 -4.74 -5.24
N HIS A 166 7.70 -5.11 -4.61
CA HIS A 166 6.38 -4.94 -5.21
C HIS A 166 5.90 -3.48 -5.23
N LEU A 167 6.33 -2.66 -4.29
CA LEU A 167 6.08 -1.22 -4.36
C LEU A 167 6.80 -0.60 -5.57
N GLY A 168 8.07 -0.93 -5.79
CA GLY A 168 8.83 -0.50 -6.96
C GLY A 168 8.17 -0.95 -8.27
N GLN A 169 7.72 -2.21 -8.33
CA GLN A 169 6.95 -2.74 -9.45
C GLN A 169 5.68 -1.93 -9.70
N SER A 170 4.89 -1.66 -8.65
CA SER A 170 3.63 -0.90 -8.77
C SER A 170 3.87 0.55 -9.22
N ILE A 171 4.96 1.18 -8.77
CA ILE A 171 5.37 2.53 -9.20
C ILE A 171 5.74 2.53 -10.69
N ALA A 172 6.50 1.54 -11.15
CA ALA A 172 6.85 1.41 -12.55
C ALA A 172 5.59 1.20 -13.41
N TYR A 173 4.71 0.30 -13.00
CA TYR A 173 3.44 0.04 -13.68
C TYR A 173 2.57 1.28 -13.75
N SER A 174 2.44 2.04 -12.66
CA SER A 174 1.61 3.25 -12.66
C SER A 174 2.06 4.25 -13.71
N ARG A 175 3.38 4.49 -13.80
CA ARG A 175 3.95 5.39 -14.81
C ARG A 175 3.73 4.89 -16.24
N MET A 176 3.91 3.60 -16.48
CA MET A 176 3.65 2.96 -17.78
C MET A 176 2.18 3.05 -18.18
N ALA A 177 1.28 2.93 -17.21
CA ALA A 177 -0.16 3.09 -17.41
C ALA A 177 -0.64 4.56 -17.45
N GLY A 178 0.28 5.54 -17.41
CA GLY A 178 -0.04 6.96 -17.45
C GLY A 178 -0.59 7.53 -16.13
N VAL A 179 -0.37 6.85 -15.01
CA VAL A 179 -0.76 7.33 -13.67
C VAL A 179 0.48 7.84 -12.94
N VAL A 180 0.50 9.15 -12.64
CA VAL A 180 1.59 9.75 -11.87
C VAL A 180 1.43 9.40 -10.39
N PRO A 181 2.47 8.84 -9.72
CA PRO A 181 2.40 8.55 -8.30
C PRO A 181 2.06 9.78 -7.47
N PRO A 182 1.15 9.69 -6.46
CA PRO A 182 0.65 10.83 -5.69
C PRO A 182 1.75 11.69 -5.05
N TRP A 183 2.80 11.08 -4.49
CA TRP A 183 3.92 11.82 -3.91
C TRP A 183 4.73 12.64 -4.94
N THR A 184 4.73 12.21 -6.21
CA THR A 184 5.33 12.99 -7.30
C THR A 184 4.50 14.22 -7.60
N VAL A 185 3.17 14.09 -7.61
CA VAL A 185 2.23 15.21 -7.76
C VAL A 185 2.41 16.20 -6.61
N ASP A 186 2.48 15.72 -5.36
CA ASP A 186 2.69 16.55 -4.17
C ASP A 186 4.01 17.34 -4.24
N ALA A 187 5.09 16.67 -4.66
CA ALA A 187 6.39 17.33 -4.82
C ALA A 187 6.36 18.42 -5.91
N GLN A 188 5.64 18.17 -7.00
CA GLN A 188 5.47 19.16 -8.08
C GLN A 188 4.67 20.38 -7.61
N LYS A 189 3.58 20.17 -6.85
CA LYS A 189 2.78 21.25 -6.26
C LYS A 189 3.62 22.11 -5.32
N LYS A 190 4.33 21.50 -4.35
CA LYS A 190 5.21 22.22 -3.42
C LYS A 190 6.30 23.03 -4.14
N LYS A 191 6.84 22.50 -5.25
CA LYS A 191 7.84 23.23 -6.05
C LYS A 191 7.23 24.43 -6.76
N ALA A 192 6.00 24.31 -7.26
CA ALA A 192 5.30 25.40 -7.92
C ALA A 192 4.94 26.53 -6.92
N GLU A 193 4.46 26.18 -5.73
CA GLU A 193 4.15 27.10 -4.63
C GLU A 193 5.39 27.92 -4.24
N LYS A 194 6.52 27.25 -3.93
CA LYS A 194 7.78 27.93 -3.60
C LYS A 194 8.30 28.87 -4.69
N LYS A 195 8.04 28.50 -5.97
CA LYS A 195 8.44 29.36 -7.10
C LYS A 195 7.53 30.58 -7.23
N ALA A 196 6.28 30.51 -6.83
CA ALA A 196 5.37 31.65 -6.79
C ALA A 196 5.76 32.62 -5.68
N GLU A 197 5.99 32.12 -4.45
CA GLU A 197 6.42 32.90 -3.29
C GLU A 197 7.76 33.64 -3.51
N SER A 198 8.68 33.06 -4.31
CA SER A 198 9.98 33.66 -4.60
C SER A 198 9.95 34.80 -5.64
N LYS A 199 8.78 35.11 -6.20
CA LYS A 199 8.58 36.17 -7.22
C LYS A 199 7.84 37.38 -6.68
N GLU A 200 7.34 37.30 -5.46
CA GLU A 200 6.77 38.41 -4.67
C GLU A 200 7.87 39.05 -3.80
#